data_8d181f86978baea992a8d554ec88051b
#
_entry.id   8d181f86978baea992a8d554ec88051b
#
_cell.length_a   1.000
_cell.length_b   1.000
_cell.length_c   1.000
_cell.angle_alpha   90.00
_cell.angle_beta   90.00
_cell.angle_gamma   90.00
#
_symmetry.space_group_name_H-M   'P 1'
#
loop_
_entity.id
_entity.type
_entity.pdbx_description
1 polymer ?
#
loop_
_entity_poly.entity_id
_entity_poly.type
_entity_poly.pdbx_seq_one_letter_code
_entity_poly.pdbx_strand_id
1 'polypeptide(L)'
;MSVSPRAATASAMFLFSFGLVLFELALTRLFSVILFASWAHLAIGLALMGISIGALAQHLWPSLVPDEGLEERLGWWSLGMGASAVLAVLYSTLVPVTTQWAADIMDYGERSTLGWDLVNPWWFASLLPALSVPFAIAGIAFAGTFQRRKEHIALLYGADLIGGAAAALVFVPLLYT
;
A
#
# COMPACT_ATOMS: atom_id res chain seq x y z
N MET A 1 27.11 3.62 -18.74
CA MET A 1 27.38 3.98 -17.33
C MET A 1 26.76 2.89 -16.47
N SER A 2 27.57 2.02 -15.87
CA SER A 2 27.06 0.99 -14.94
C SER A 2 26.74 1.66 -13.61
N VAL A 3 25.49 1.71 -13.24
CA VAL A 3 25.07 2.19 -11.92
C VAL A 3 25.68 1.25 -10.87
N SER A 4 26.29 1.79 -9.84
CA SER A 4 26.84 0.94 -8.76
C SER A 4 25.70 0.15 -8.11
N PRO A 5 25.91 -1.13 -7.72
CA PRO A 5 24.86 -1.95 -7.08
C PRO A 5 24.23 -1.26 -5.85
N ARG A 6 25.02 -0.48 -5.12
CA ARG A 6 24.54 0.31 -3.95
C ARG A 6 23.53 1.39 -4.36
N ALA A 7 23.84 2.12 -5.43
CA ALA A 7 22.94 3.18 -5.91
C ALA A 7 21.65 2.57 -6.51
N ALA A 8 21.75 1.42 -7.19
CA ALA A 8 20.59 0.72 -7.72
C ALA A 8 19.64 0.25 -6.60
N THR A 9 20.17 -0.36 -5.54
CA THR A 9 19.36 -0.80 -4.40
C THR A 9 18.73 0.39 -3.66
N ALA A 10 19.47 1.49 -3.45
CA ALA A 10 18.94 2.69 -2.80
C ALA A 10 17.83 3.35 -3.65
N SER A 11 18.02 3.42 -4.98
CA SER A 11 16.98 3.93 -5.88
C SER A 11 15.73 3.04 -5.88
N ALA A 12 15.90 1.74 -5.82
CA ALA A 12 14.77 0.80 -5.69
C ALA A 12 14.00 1.04 -4.39
N MET A 13 14.69 1.19 -3.25
CA MET A 13 14.06 1.48 -1.96
C MET A 13 13.30 2.80 -1.98
N PHE A 14 13.90 3.86 -2.56
CA PHE A 14 13.23 5.15 -2.76
C PHE A 14 11.93 4.98 -3.56
N LEU A 15 11.97 4.28 -4.70
CA LEU A 15 10.81 4.09 -5.57
C LEU A 15 9.72 3.22 -4.91
N PHE A 16 10.12 2.19 -4.17
CA PHE A 16 9.18 1.37 -3.40
C PHE A 16 8.45 2.21 -2.35
N SER A 17 9.19 2.97 -1.55
CA SER A 17 8.62 3.81 -0.51
C SER A 17 7.74 4.92 -1.09
N PHE A 18 8.19 5.55 -2.18
CA PHE A 18 7.42 6.55 -2.92
C PHE A 18 6.08 5.95 -3.39
N GLY A 19 6.11 4.80 -4.08
CA GLY A 19 4.90 4.15 -4.59
C GLY A 19 3.98 3.68 -3.46
N LEU A 20 4.54 3.15 -2.38
CA LEU A 20 3.80 2.65 -1.22
C LEU A 20 3.03 3.77 -0.51
N VAL A 21 3.71 4.86 -0.16
CA VAL A 21 3.10 6.01 0.51
C VAL A 21 2.09 6.71 -0.41
N LEU A 22 2.40 6.83 -1.70
CA LEU A 22 1.47 7.39 -2.66
C LEU A 22 0.18 6.55 -2.74
N PHE A 23 0.30 5.23 -2.75
CA PHE A 23 -0.84 4.31 -2.76
C PHE A 23 -1.64 4.39 -1.45
N GLU A 24 -0.99 4.47 -0.29
CA GLU A 24 -1.64 4.65 1.01
C GLU A 24 -2.48 5.94 1.05
N LEU A 25 -1.90 7.06 0.60
CA LEU A 25 -2.60 8.34 0.52
C LEU A 25 -3.77 8.31 -0.47
N ALA A 26 -3.60 7.62 -1.62
CA ALA A 26 -4.67 7.42 -2.58
C ALA A 26 -5.82 6.57 -2.00
N LEU A 27 -5.50 5.50 -1.24
CA LEU A 27 -6.50 4.70 -0.53
C LEU A 27 -7.24 5.49 0.54
N THR A 28 -6.54 6.33 1.30
CA THR A 28 -7.15 7.22 2.29
C THR A 28 -8.20 8.11 1.63
N ARG A 29 -7.87 8.67 0.46
CA ARG A 29 -8.80 9.47 -0.32
C ARG A 29 -9.96 8.63 -0.87
N LEU A 30 -9.66 7.46 -1.43
CA LEU A 30 -10.65 6.53 -1.96
C LEU A 30 -11.68 6.16 -0.89
N PHE A 31 -11.23 5.78 0.30
CA PHE A 31 -12.11 5.41 1.41
C PHE A 31 -12.95 6.58 1.91
N SER A 32 -12.40 7.79 1.92
CA SER A 32 -13.17 8.98 2.31
C SER A 32 -14.33 9.27 1.36
N VAL A 33 -14.23 8.84 0.10
CA VAL A 33 -15.27 9.01 -0.91
C VAL A 33 -16.26 7.84 -0.94
N ILE A 34 -15.75 6.59 -0.88
CA ILE A 34 -16.59 5.38 -1.05
C ILE A 34 -17.27 4.97 0.27
N LEU A 35 -16.54 5.09 1.40
CA LEU A 35 -16.98 4.55 2.70
C LEU A 35 -17.35 5.63 3.71
N PHE A 36 -17.13 6.88 3.48
CA PHE A 36 -17.19 8.01 4.42
C PHE A 36 -15.83 8.39 5.04
N ALA A 37 -15.71 9.65 5.41
CA ALA A 37 -14.48 10.21 5.99
C ALA A 37 -14.00 9.48 7.26
N SER A 38 -14.92 8.91 8.04
CA SER A 38 -14.60 8.14 9.26
C SER A 38 -13.81 6.85 9.00
N TRP A 39 -13.83 6.33 7.77
CA TRP A 39 -13.11 5.11 7.40
C TRP A 39 -11.74 5.36 6.75
N ALA A 40 -11.39 6.62 6.51
CA ALA A 40 -10.12 6.97 5.86
C ALA A 40 -8.90 6.41 6.61
N HIS A 41 -8.94 6.38 7.95
CA HIS A 41 -7.86 5.83 8.78
C HIS A 41 -7.67 4.30 8.64
N LEU A 42 -8.65 3.59 8.05
CA LEU A 42 -8.52 2.16 7.77
C LEU A 42 -7.36 1.90 6.78
N ALA A 43 -7.08 2.83 5.85
CA ALA A 43 -5.97 2.69 4.93
C ALA A 43 -4.63 2.52 5.66
N ILE A 44 -4.40 3.29 6.72
CA ILE A 44 -3.19 3.19 7.56
C ILE A 44 -3.12 1.81 8.23
N GLY A 45 -4.24 1.34 8.78
CA GLY A 45 -4.33 0.00 9.38
C GLY A 45 -4.01 -1.12 8.39
N LEU A 46 -4.54 -1.02 7.16
CA LEU A 46 -4.27 -1.99 6.08
C LEU A 46 -2.80 -1.96 5.64
N ALA A 47 -2.20 -0.77 5.55
CA ALA A 47 -0.79 -0.62 5.22
C ALA A 47 0.10 -1.29 6.27
N LEU A 48 -0.12 -1.00 7.55
CA LEU A 48 0.64 -1.60 8.65
C LEU A 48 0.44 -3.13 8.72
N MET A 49 -0.78 -3.60 8.56
CA MET A 49 -1.09 -5.03 8.53
C MET A 49 -0.40 -5.72 7.35
N GLY A 50 -0.51 -5.16 6.16
CA GLY A 50 0.10 -5.72 4.96
C GLY A 50 1.63 -5.80 5.07
N ILE A 51 2.29 -4.68 5.44
CA ILE A 51 3.74 -4.65 5.63
C ILE A 51 4.18 -5.69 6.67
N SER A 52 3.47 -5.80 7.78
CA SER A 52 3.78 -6.76 8.84
C SER A 52 3.66 -8.21 8.38
N ILE A 53 2.59 -8.54 7.63
CA ILE A 53 2.39 -9.88 7.03
C ILE A 53 3.51 -10.16 6.04
N GLY A 54 3.86 -9.22 5.17
CA GLY A 54 4.94 -9.37 4.20
C GLY A 54 6.30 -9.57 4.86
N ALA A 55 6.62 -8.79 5.89
CA ALA A 55 7.86 -8.94 6.65
C ALA A 55 7.94 -10.29 7.37
N LEU A 56 6.83 -10.76 7.94
CA LEU A 56 6.73 -12.08 8.54
C LEU A 56 6.91 -13.19 7.49
N ALA A 57 6.27 -13.06 6.33
CA ALA A 57 6.45 -14.00 5.23
C ALA A 57 7.92 -14.12 4.80
N GLN A 58 8.61 -12.98 4.65
CA GLN A 58 10.04 -12.97 4.34
C GLN A 58 10.88 -13.61 5.44
N HIS A 59 10.51 -13.44 6.71
CA HIS A 59 11.20 -14.09 7.83
C HIS A 59 11.04 -15.62 7.81
N LEU A 60 9.82 -16.10 7.52
CA LEU A 60 9.52 -17.53 7.45
C LEU A 60 10.07 -18.19 6.18
N TRP A 61 10.10 -17.48 5.07
CA TRP A 61 10.59 -17.95 3.77
C TRP A 61 11.68 -17.01 3.21
N PRO A 62 12.93 -17.10 3.72
CA PRO A 62 14.02 -16.22 3.28
C PRO A 62 14.38 -16.32 1.79
N SER A 63 13.92 -17.39 1.13
CA SER A 63 14.10 -17.62 -0.31
C SER A 63 13.27 -16.67 -1.20
N LEU A 64 12.28 -15.96 -0.65
CA LEU A 64 11.47 -14.98 -1.41
C LEU A 64 12.35 -13.84 -1.95
N VAL A 65 13.33 -13.41 -1.17
CA VAL A 65 14.31 -12.40 -1.58
C VAL A 65 15.72 -12.97 -1.36
N PRO A 66 16.31 -13.66 -2.37
CA PRO A 66 17.64 -14.23 -2.27
C PRO A 66 18.73 -13.15 -2.32
N ASP A 67 19.96 -13.49 -1.91
CA ASP A 67 21.10 -12.58 -1.99
C ASP A 67 21.57 -12.37 -3.44
N GLU A 68 21.56 -13.46 -4.22
CA GLU A 68 21.93 -13.43 -5.63
C GLU A 68 20.78 -12.86 -6.46
N GLY A 69 21.08 -11.87 -7.31
CA GLY A 69 20.09 -11.23 -8.17
C GLY A 69 19.07 -10.36 -7.42
N LEU A 70 19.49 -9.78 -6.29
CA LEU A 70 18.61 -8.94 -5.46
C LEU A 70 17.93 -7.82 -6.26
N GLU A 71 18.70 -7.11 -7.11
CA GLU A 71 18.17 -5.99 -7.89
C GLU A 71 17.11 -6.44 -8.91
N GLU A 72 17.32 -7.57 -9.58
CA GLU A 72 16.35 -8.14 -10.50
C GLU A 72 15.08 -8.58 -9.75
N ARG A 73 15.25 -9.22 -8.60
CA ARG A 73 14.13 -9.66 -7.77
C ARG A 73 13.33 -8.49 -7.22
N LEU A 74 13.98 -7.39 -6.82
CA LEU A 74 13.31 -6.16 -6.43
C LEU A 74 12.51 -5.56 -7.59
N GLY A 75 13.02 -5.64 -8.82
CA GLY A 75 12.26 -5.26 -10.02
C GLY A 75 10.96 -6.05 -10.17
N TRP A 76 11.00 -7.36 -10.01
CA TRP A 76 9.80 -8.21 -10.04
C TRP A 76 8.82 -7.90 -8.90
N TRP A 77 9.32 -7.68 -7.70
CA TRP A 77 8.48 -7.28 -6.57
C TRP A 77 7.82 -5.91 -6.78
N SER A 78 8.54 -4.95 -7.40
CA SER A 78 7.95 -3.64 -7.71
C SER A 78 6.84 -3.72 -8.76
N LEU A 79 7.01 -4.53 -9.79
CA LEU A 79 5.96 -4.81 -10.78
C LEU A 79 4.76 -5.49 -10.12
N GLY A 80 5.00 -6.48 -9.27
CA GLY A 80 3.96 -7.17 -8.51
C GLY A 80 3.18 -6.22 -7.59
N MET A 81 3.87 -5.33 -6.87
CA MET A 81 3.24 -4.31 -6.05
C MET A 81 2.36 -3.36 -6.89
N GLY A 82 2.90 -2.83 -7.99
CA GLY A 82 2.14 -1.94 -8.87
C GLY A 82 0.92 -2.61 -9.49
N ALA A 83 1.08 -3.83 -10.02
CA ALA A 83 -0.01 -4.60 -10.61
C ALA A 83 -1.09 -4.93 -9.56
N SER A 84 -0.69 -5.39 -8.37
CA SER A 84 -1.64 -5.69 -7.29
C SER A 84 -2.35 -4.43 -6.78
N ALA A 85 -1.69 -3.27 -6.74
CA ALA A 85 -2.31 -2.01 -6.37
C ALA A 85 -3.41 -1.60 -7.37
N VAL A 86 -3.13 -1.69 -8.68
CA VAL A 86 -4.13 -1.43 -9.72
C VAL A 86 -5.31 -2.40 -9.61
N LEU A 87 -5.04 -3.70 -9.46
CA LEU A 87 -6.09 -4.71 -9.31
C LEU A 87 -6.93 -4.50 -8.05
N ALA A 88 -6.31 -4.13 -6.94
CA ALA A 88 -6.99 -3.85 -5.67
C ALA A 88 -7.91 -2.63 -5.79
N VAL A 89 -7.47 -1.55 -6.46
CA VAL A 89 -8.32 -0.39 -6.73
C VAL A 89 -9.47 -0.76 -7.66
N LEU A 90 -9.21 -1.45 -8.77
CA LEU A 90 -10.27 -1.92 -9.67
C LEU A 90 -11.28 -2.81 -8.94
N TYR A 91 -10.80 -3.72 -8.10
CA TYR A 91 -11.67 -4.56 -7.28
C TYR A 91 -12.55 -3.71 -6.36
N SER A 92 -11.97 -2.70 -5.69
CA SER A 92 -12.73 -1.82 -4.79
C SER A 92 -13.83 -1.01 -5.48
N THR A 93 -13.69 -0.73 -6.78
CA THR A 93 -14.73 -0.03 -7.56
C THR A 93 -15.83 -0.97 -8.07
N LEU A 94 -15.54 -2.27 -8.20
CA LEU A 94 -16.49 -3.27 -8.68
C LEU A 94 -17.36 -3.86 -7.57
N VAL A 95 -16.84 -3.86 -6.33
CA VAL A 95 -17.50 -4.49 -5.18
C VAL A 95 -18.55 -3.55 -4.60
N PRO A 96 -19.81 -3.97 -4.48
CA PRO A 96 -20.89 -3.17 -3.87
C PRO A 96 -20.76 -3.17 -2.34
N VAL A 97 -19.83 -2.38 -1.82
CA VAL A 97 -19.56 -2.28 -0.38
C VAL A 97 -20.67 -1.57 0.36
N THR A 98 -21.23 -0.52 -0.25
CA THR A 98 -22.38 0.20 0.30
C THR A 98 -23.68 -0.48 -0.10
N THR A 99 -24.61 -0.60 0.81
CA THR A 99 -25.95 -1.10 0.51
C THR A 99 -26.73 -0.04 -0.27
N GLN A 100 -27.63 -0.46 -1.18
CA GLN A 100 -28.52 0.49 -1.91
C GLN A 100 -29.34 1.35 -0.95
N TRP A 101 -29.68 0.81 0.20
CA TRP A 101 -30.33 1.49 1.30
C TRP A 101 -29.53 2.70 1.85
N ALA A 102 -28.19 2.64 1.79
CA ALA A 102 -27.32 3.77 2.16
C ALA A 102 -27.49 4.99 1.25
N ALA A 103 -27.74 4.78 -0.03
CA ALA A 103 -27.98 5.85 -0.98
C ALA A 103 -29.29 6.60 -0.68
N ASP A 104 -30.34 5.86 -0.32
CA ASP A 104 -31.65 6.42 0.01
C ASP A 104 -31.60 7.25 1.30
N ILE A 105 -30.85 6.83 2.33
CA ILE A 105 -30.69 7.59 3.58
C ILE A 105 -29.87 8.86 3.38
N MET A 106 -28.88 8.86 2.51
CA MET A 106 -28.10 10.05 2.19
C MET A 106 -28.93 11.13 1.54
N ASP A 107 -29.92 10.74 0.73
CA ASP A 107 -30.83 11.67 0.05
C ASP A 107 -31.79 12.35 1.05
N TYR A 108 -32.16 11.69 2.15
CA TYR A 108 -33.05 12.24 3.19
C TYR A 108 -32.34 12.97 4.33
N GLY A 109 -31.01 13.08 4.31
CA GLY A 109 -30.26 13.86 5.30
C GLY A 109 -30.22 13.29 6.71
N GLU A 110 -30.77 12.11 6.96
CA GLU A 110 -30.66 11.40 8.23
C GLU A 110 -29.26 10.78 8.36
N ARG A 111 -28.43 11.39 9.20
CA ARG A 111 -27.13 10.81 9.59
C ARG A 111 -27.37 9.65 10.54
N SER A 112 -27.32 8.43 10.04
CA SER A 112 -27.19 7.26 10.89
C SER A 112 -25.91 7.39 11.72
N THR A 113 -26.06 7.31 13.05
CA THR A 113 -24.95 7.45 13.99
C THR A 113 -24.00 6.23 13.99
N LEU A 114 -24.37 5.16 13.28
CA LEU A 114 -23.67 3.89 13.19
C LEU A 114 -23.48 3.55 11.72
N GLY A 115 -22.36 4.00 11.14
CA GLY A 115 -22.00 3.73 9.73
C GLY A 115 -21.88 2.25 9.32
N TRP A 116 -22.02 1.33 10.27
CA TRP A 116 -22.00 -0.12 10.02
C TRP A 116 -23.25 -0.64 9.31
N ASP A 117 -24.41 -0.05 9.52
CA ASP A 117 -25.66 -0.46 8.89
C ASP A 117 -25.67 -0.20 7.38
N LEU A 118 -24.76 0.67 6.92
CA LEU A 118 -24.64 1.09 5.53
C LEU A 118 -23.63 0.26 4.72
N VAL A 119 -22.89 -0.63 5.38
CA VAL A 119 -21.82 -1.41 4.78
C VAL A 119 -22.20 -2.88 4.74
N ASN A 120 -22.09 -3.50 3.56
CA ASN A 120 -22.25 -4.94 3.44
C ASN A 120 -21.00 -5.64 4.04
N PRO A 121 -21.12 -6.37 5.17
CA PRO A 121 -19.99 -6.89 5.92
C PRO A 121 -19.15 -7.91 5.13
N TRP A 122 -19.78 -8.67 4.25
CA TRP A 122 -19.08 -9.68 3.45
C TRP A 122 -18.21 -9.08 2.37
N TRP A 123 -18.75 -8.08 1.64
CA TRP A 123 -17.97 -7.36 0.65
C TRP A 123 -16.89 -6.52 1.28
N PHE A 124 -17.19 -5.87 2.39
CA PHE A 124 -16.19 -5.13 3.16
C PHE A 124 -15.05 -6.03 3.64
N ALA A 125 -15.37 -7.20 4.23
CA ALA A 125 -14.36 -8.16 4.68
C ALA A 125 -13.47 -8.66 3.53
N SER A 126 -13.99 -8.76 2.30
CA SER A 126 -13.21 -9.16 1.13
C SER A 126 -12.24 -8.08 0.63
N LEU A 127 -12.55 -6.80 0.87
CA LEU A 127 -11.67 -5.69 0.53
C LEU A 127 -10.39 -5.66 1.37
N LEU A 128 -10.48 -6.04 2.65
CA LEU A 128 -9.35 -5.97 3.57
C LEU A 128 -8.13 -6.76 3.06
N PRO A 129 -8.24 -8.05 2.73
CA PRO A 129 -7.11 -8.79 2.17
C PRO A 129 -6.71 -8.26 0.79
N ALA A 130 -7.64 -7.94 -0.10
CA ALA A 130 -7.32 -7.46 -1.45
C ALA A 130 -6.47 -6.18 -1.42
N LEU A 131 -6.84 -5.22 -0.59
CA LEU A 131 -6.12 -3.95 -0.45
C LEU A 131 -4.82 -4.06 0.37
N SER A 132 -4.66 -5.14 1.16
CA SER A 132 -3.42 -5.39 1.92
C SER A 132 -2.32 -6.05 1.08
N VAL A 133 -2.65 -6.70 -0.05
CA VAL A 133 -1.68 -7.41 -0.89
C VAL A 133 -0.53 -6.50 -1.38
N PRO A 134 -0.76 -5.31 -1.94
CA PRO A 134 0.34 -4.43 -2.37
C PRO A 134 1.30 -4.08 -1.23
N PHE A 135 0.76 -3.84 -0.03
CA PHE A 135 1.55 -3.57 1.17
C PHE A 135 2.34 -4.79 1.64
N ALA A 136 1.76 -6.00 1.53
CA ALA A 136 2.44 -7.24 1.87
C ALA A 136 3.62 -7.50 0.91
N ILE A 137 3.44 -7.25 -0.38
CA ILE A 137 4.52 -7.32 -1.38
C ILE A 137 5.64 -6.35 -1.04
N ALA A 138 5.31 -5.10 -0.69
CA ALA A 138 6.30 -4.13 -0.25
C ALA A 138 7.00 -4.57 1.06
N GLY A 139 6.26 -5.14 2.01
CA GLY A 139 6.80 -5.68 3.26
C GLY A 139 7.84 -6.79 3.03
N ILE A 140 7.59 -7.70 2.07
CA ILE A 140 8.57 -8.73 1.65
C ILE A 140 9.83 -8.06 1.09
N ALA A 141 9.67 -7.10 0.17
CA ALA A 141 10.79 -6.42 -0.47
C ALA A 141 11.64 -5.62 0.53
N PHE A 142 11.00 -4.86 1.43
CA PHE A 142 11.68 -4.10 2.47
C PHE A 142 12.43 -5.02 3.45
N ALA A 143 11.74 -6.00 4.03
CA ALA A 143 12.34 -6.92 4.99
C ALA A 143 13.50 -7.69 4.37
N GLY A 144 13.35 -8.19 3.14
CA GLY A 144 14.41 -8.89 2.42
C GLY A 144 15.61 -7.98 2.16
N THR A 145 15.39 -6.77 1.67
CA THR A 145 16.48 -5.82 1.37
C THR A 145 17.24 -5.43 2.62
N PHE A 146 16.57 -5.11 3.72
CA PHE A 146 17.22 -4.76 4.98
C PHE A 146 17.99 -5.94 5.58
N GLN A 147 17.48 -7.17 5.46
CA GLN A 147 18.16 -8.38 5.92
C GLN A 147 19.44 -8.66 5.12
N ARG A 148 19.43 -8.42 3.80
CA ARG A 148 20.55 -8.75 2.89
C ARG A 148 21.60 -7.66 2.78
N ARG A 149 21.24 -6.39 2.99
CA ARG A 149 22.15 -5.22 2.85
C ARG A 149 22.38 -4.49 4.17
N LYS A 150 22.65 -5.24 5.24
CA LYS A 150 22.88 -4.69 6.59
C LYS A 150 24.00 -3.65 6.64
N GLU A 151 25.02 -3.78 5.80
CA GLU A 151 26.15 -2.86 5.72
C GLU A 151 25.74 -1.43 5.25
N HIS A 152 24.60 -1.32 4.56
CA HIS A 152 24.13 -0.07 3.97
C HIS A 152 22.79 0.39 4.54
N ILE A 153 22.45 -0.10 5.73
CA ILE A 153 21.13 0.14 6.34
C ILE A 153 20.78 1.63 6.46
N ALA A 154 21.75 2.46 6.81
CA ALA A 154 21.55 3.90 6.94
C ALA A 154 21.19 4.58 5.60
N LEU A 155 21.84 4.14 4.50
CA LEU A 155 21.55 4.64 3.16
C LEU A 155 20.16 4.19 2.69
N LEU A 156 19.82 2.92 2.91
CA LEU A 156 18.53 2.35 2.52
C LEU A 156 17.39 2.98 3.29
N TYR A 157 17.57 3.18 4.60
CA TYR A 157 16.59 3.85 5.44
C TYR A 157 16.42 5.34 5.05
N GLY A 158 17.53 6.03 4.74
CA GLY A 158 17.47 7.38 4.20
C GLY A 158 16.72 7.47 2.87
N ALA A 159 16.95 6.53 1.96
CA ALA A 159 16.25 6.45 0.68
C ALA A 159 14.73 6.18 0.87
N ASP A 160 14.38 5.30 1.81
CA ASP A 160 13.01 5.00 2.20
C ASP A 160 12.29 6.26 2.71
N LEU A 161 12.86 6.96 3.69
CA LEU A 161 12.27 8.18 4.25
C LEU A 161 12.10 9.30 3.21
N ILE A 162 13.11 9.49 2.35
CA ILE A 162 13.05 10.52 1.29
C ILE A 162 12.00 10.13 0.25
N GLY A 163 11.86 8.84 -0.08
CA GLY A 163 10.83 8.34 -0.99
C GLY A 163 9.43 8.62 -0.47
N GLY A 164 9.17 8.29 0.79
CA GLY A 164 7.89 8.57 1.45
C GLY A 164 7.57 10.07 1.54
N ALA A 165 8.55 10.89 1.92
CA ALA A 165 8.40 12.34 1.96
C ALA A 165 8.10 12.93 0.57
N ALA A 166 8.79 12.46 -0.47
CA ALA A 166 8.55 12.88 -1.84
C ALA A 166 7.14 12.52 -2.32
N ALA A 167 6.64 11.32 -1.96
CA ALA A 167 5.28 10.90 -2.28
C ALA A 167 4.24 11.83 -1.65
N ALA A 168 4.41 12.18 -0.39
CA ALA A 168 3.51 13.11 0.31
C ALA A 168 3.50 14.50 -0.35
N LEU A 169 4.67 15.02 -0.75
CA LEU A 169 4.79 16.30 -1.45
C LEU A 169 4.14 16.28 -2.83
N VAL A 170 4.25 15.17 -3.58
CA VAL A 170 3.64 15.02 -4.90
C VAL A 170 2.14 14.82 -4.79
N PHE A 171 1.67 14.16 -3.74
CA PHE A 171 0.24 13.90 -3.56
C PHE A 171 -0.58 15.17 -3.32
N VAL A 172 -0.01 16.17 -2.62
CA VAL A 172 -0.72 17.44 -2.32
C VAL A 172 -1.21 18.14 -3.59
N PRO A 173 -0.40 18.42 -4.61
CA PRO A 173 -0.90 19.05 -5.84
C PRO A 173 -1.88 18.16 -6.61
N LEU A 174 -1.76 16.82 -6.55
CA LEU A 174 -2.69 15.91 -7.20
C LEU A 174 -4.12 15.97 -6.62
N LEU A 175 -4.28 16.46 -5.39
CA LEU A 175 -5.61 16.65 -4.79
C LEU A 175 -6.37 17.85 -5.37
N TYR A 176 -5.68 18.78 -6.04
CA TYR A 176 -6.28 20.01 -6.58
C TYR A 176 -6.49 19.96 -8.10
N THR A 177 -6.10 18.87 -8.76
CA THR A 177 -6.34 18.62 -10.18
C THR A 177 -7.57 17.74 -10.41
#